data_d0892c9454942630f4a083e49ec0ec04
#
_entry.id   d0892c9454942630f4a083e49ec0ec04
#
_cell.length_a   1.000
_cell.length_b   1.000
_cell.length_c   1.000
_cell.angle_alpha   90.00
_cell.angle_beta   90.00
_cell.angle_gamma   90.00
#
_symmetry.space_group_name_H-M   'P 1'
#
loop_
_entity.id
_entity.type
_entity.pdbx_description
1 polymer ?
#
loop_
_entity_poly.entity_id
_entity_poly.type
_entity_poly.pdbx_seq_one_letter_code
_entity_poly.pdbx_strand_id
1 'polypeptide(L)'
;MRGTLIVTNDFPPRQGGIQSFVHGLACLLPPGQVAVYAPAWDGAKNFDARQPFPVIRHPASLMLPVPSVGRRAAAALREHDFDTVLFGAAAPLGLLGPVLRRAGATRLVALTHGHEAGWAALPGARGLLRRIGDSVDVVTYLGEYFRSRLARVLSPQAAARMVRLAPGVDVAAFRPGPSPSAGPAGSAGAAGIRQRLGLAGSPVVVCVSRLVRRKGQDTLIRSWPSVRSVIPGARLLLVGDGPYGPDLRRLATGLGVADAVTFTGSVPAGELPGYYAAGDVFAMPCRTRRGGLDVEGLGIVYLEASAAGLPVIGGDSGGAPDAILDGETGYVVPGRSVTVLAERVGALLADPARAQAMGRRGLAWVEQEWDWSRVAGRLDAILRGTSYRPVPPGA
;
A
#
# COMPACT_ATOMS: atom_id res chain seq x y z
N MET A 1 -22.81 17.08 -0.38
CA MET A 1 -22.14 16.34 0.71
C MET A 1 -21.91 17.30 1.86
N ARG A 2 -22.54 17.07 3.00
CA ARG A 2 -22.38 17.87 4.22
C ARG A 2 -21.13 17.47 5.01
N GLY A 3 -20.81 16.19 4.98
CA GLY A 3 -19.61 15.64 5.59
C GLY A 3 -19.63 14.11 5.59
N THR A 4 -18.51 13.50 5.98
CA THR A 4 -18.28 12.06 5.92
C THR A 4 -17.97 11.48 7.29
N LEU A 5 -18.75 10.50 7.73
CA LEU A 5 -18.38 9.63 8.86
C LEU A 5 -17.60 8.41 8.35
N ILE A 6 -16.36 8.29 8.77
CA ILE A 6 -15.55 7.08 8.52
C ILE A 6 -15.82 6.09 9.64
N VAL A 7 -16.30 4.89 9.30
CA VAL A 7 -16.57 3.80 10.26
C VAL A 7 -15.59 2.67 9.99
N THR A 8 -14.68 2.39 10.91
CA THR A 8 -13.58 1.44 10.64
C THR A 8 -13.08 0.72 11.89
N ASN A 9 -12.64 -0.53 11.72
CA ASN A 9 -11.83 -1.25 12.72
C ASN A 9 -10.33 -0.96 12.59
N ASP A 10 -9.93 -0.38 11.47
CA ASP A 10 -8.55 -0.18 11.09
C ASP A 10 -8.20 1.31 11.10
N PHE A 11 -7.73 1.79 12.27
CA PHE A 11 -7.32 3.17 12.46
C PHE A 11 -6.15 3.26 13.45
N PRO A 12 -5.22 4.24 13.29
CA PRO A 12 -4.16 4.46 14.27
C PRO A 12 -4.71 4.71 15.69
N PRO A 13 -3.89 4.49 16.73
CA PRO A 13 -2.44 4.28 16.71
C PRO A 13 -1.99 2.85 16.35
N ARG A 14 -2.92 1.91 16.14
CA ARG A 14 -2.56 0.60 15.63
C ARG A 14 -1.84 0.74 14.29
N GLN A 15 -0.66 0.11 14.17
CA GLN A 15 0.15 0.16 12.95
C GLN A 15 -0.31 -0.86 11.91
N GLY A 16 -0.29 -0.47 10.63
CA GLY A 16 -0.57 -1.32 9.49
C GLY A 16 -0.91 -0.54 8.23
N GLY A 17 -0.79 -1.17 7.07
CA GLY A 17 -1.05 -0.52 5.78
C GLY A 17 -2.49 -0.03 5.60
N ILE A 18 -3.47 -0.78 6.12
CA ILE A 18 -4.89 -0.37 6.07
C ILE A 18 -5.10 0.84 6.96
N GLN A 19 -4.57 0.81 8.20
CA GLN A 19 -4.67 1.90 9.15
C GLN A 19 -4.10 3.21 8.59
N SER A 20 -2.90 3.13 8.00
CA SER A 20 -2.24 4.28 7.36
C SER A 20 -3.05 4.79 6.17
N PHE A 21 -3.61 3.90 5.37
CA PHE A 21 -4.43 4.29 4.21
C PHE A 21 -5.73 4.99 4.64
N VAL A 22 -6.49 4.42 5.57
CA VAL A 22 -7.74 5.02 6.06
C VAL A 22 -7.47 6.36 6.75
N HIS A 23 -6.39 6.47 7.52
CA HIS A 23 -5.95 7.73 8.12
C HIS A 23 -5.58 8.76 7.04
N GLY A 24 -4.80 8.34 6.02
CA GLY A 24 -4.45 9.21 4.89
C GLY A 24 -5.69 9.75 4.18
N LEU A 25 -6.71 8.91 3.92
CA LEU A 25 -7.98 9.35 3.34
C LEU A 25 -8.71 10.35 4.25
N ALA A 26 -8.71 10.14 5.57
CA ALA A 26 -9.30 11.08 6.51
C ALA A 26 -8.61 12.45 6.47
N CYS A 27 -7.29 12.48 6.38
CA CYS A 27 -6.49 13.71 6.27
C CYS A 27 -6.68 14.47 4.95
N LEU A 28 -7.18 13.83 3.90
CA LEU A 28 -7.50 14.48 2.62
C LEU A 28 -8.83 15.25 2.65
N LEU A 29 -9.68 14.95 3.62
CA LEU A 29 -10.99 15.62 3.73
C LEU A 29 -10.86 16.94 4.50
N PRO A 30 -11.62 17.99 4.13
CA PRO A 30 -11.53 19.26 4.80
C PRO A 30 -11.87 19.16 6.29
N PRO A 31 -11.18 19.92 7.16
CA PRO A 31 -11.55 20.03 8.58
C PRO A 31 -13.04 20.39 8.73
N GLY A 32 -13.70 19.76 9.71
CA GLY A 32 -15.14 19.93 9.94
C GLY A 32 -16.05 19.11 9.00
N GLN A 33 -15.52 18.51 7.93
CA GLN A 33 -16.28 17.66 7.03
C GLN A 33 -15.98 16.16 7.20
N VAL A 34 -15.23 15.78 8.22
CA VAL A 34 -14.90 14.39 8.52
C VAL A 34 -14.89 14.13 10.02
N ALA A 35 -15.38 12.97 10.42
CA ALA A 35 -15.18 12.37 11.73
C ALA A 35 -14.92 10.87 11.57
N VAL A 36 -14.19 10.27 12.51
CA VAL A 36 -13.85 8.85 12.48
C VAL A 36 -14.45 8.14 13.66
N TYR A 37 -15.16 7.04 13.44
CA TYR A 37 -15.62 6.12 14.47
C TYR A 37 -14.81 4.82 14.39
N ALA A 38 -14.00 4.57 15.41
CA ALA A 38 -13.03 3.47 15.45
C ALA A 38 -12.88 2.86 16.84
N PRO A 39 -12.34 1.63 16.99
CA PRO A 39 -12.05 1.01 18.28
C PRO A 39 -11.05 1.83 19.11
N ALA A 40 -11.16 1.67 20.43
CA ALA A 40 -10.14 2.18 21.35
C ALA A 40 -8.90 1.26 21.34
N TRP A 41 -7.72 1.87 21.37
CA TRP A 41 -6.41 1.22 21.44
C TRP A 41 -5.54 1.96 22.46
N ASP A 42 -4.52 1.30 22.97
CA ASP A 42 -3.50 1.94 23.80
C ASP A 42 -2.87 3.11 23.05
N GLY A 43 -2.74 4.27 23.71
CA GLY A 43 -2.23 5.48 23.09
C GLY A 43 -3.23 6.26 22.20
N ALA A 44 -4.48 5.78 22.04
CA ALA A 44 -5.48 6.43 21.20
C ALA A 44 -5.72 7.91 21.62
N LYS A 45 -5.84 8.20 22.91
CA LYS A 45 -6.07 9.57 23.40
C LYS A 45 -5.00 10.56 22.92
N ASN A 46 -3.73 10.17 23.01
CA ASN A 46 -2.62 11.01 22.58
C ASN A 46 -2.52 11.14 21.05
N PHE A 47 -2.93 10.11 20.32
CA PHE A 47 -3.03 10.17 18.86
C PHE A 47 -4.16 11.09 18.42
N ASP A 48 -5.35 10.92 19.00
CA ASP A 48 -6.57 11.64 18.63
C ASP A 48 -6.45 13.15 18.88
N ALA A 49 -5.80 13.55 19.97
CA ALA A 49 -5.56 14.96 20.29
C ALA A 49 -4.73 15.73 19.24
N ARG A 50 -4.04 15.01 18.36
CA ARG A 50 -3.20 15.58 17.29
C ARG A 50 -3.88 15.56 15.93
N GLN A 51 -5.12 15.02 15.84
CA GLN A 51 -5.82 14.96 14.56
C GLN A 51 -6.60 16.26 14.29
N PRO A 52 -6.70 16.70 13.02
CA PRO A 52 -7.48 17.87 12.63
C PRO A 52 -8.99 17.58 12.55
N PHE A 53 -9.43 16.41 12.98
CA PHE A 53 -10.83 15.95 12.94
C PHE A 53 -11.19 15.15 14.19
N PRO A 54 -12.48 15.08 14.56
CA PRO A 54 -12.93 14.26 15.68
C PRO A 54 -12.71 12.76 15.45
N VAL A 55 -12.20 12.08 16.50
CA VAL A 55 -12.12 10.61 16.53
C VAL A 55 -12.97 10.10 17.69
N ILE A 56 -14.05 9.41 17.36
CA ILE A 56 -14.99 8.83 18.30
C ILE A 56 -14.53 7.38 18.57
N ARG A 57 -14.15 7.08 19.80
CA ARG A 57 -13.65 5.76 20.16
C ARG A 57 -14.74 4.86 20.71
N HIS A 58 -14.84 3.66 20.12
CA HIS A 58 -15.64 2.58 20.66
C HIS A 58 -14.86 1.86 21.77
N PRO A 59 -15.46 1.53 22.93
CA PRO A 59 -14.71 0.98 24.08
C PRO A 59 -14.09 -0.40 23.81
N ALA A 60 -14.68 -1.22 22.93
CA ALA A 60 -14.10 -2.51 22.55
C ALA A 60 -12.98 -2.35 21.51
N SER A 61 -12.01 -3.28 21.52
CA SER A 61 -10.91 -3.32 20.55
C SER A 61 -11.32 -3.80 19.15
N LEU A 62 -12.57 -4.27 19.00
CA LEU A 62 -13.15 -4.71 17.72
C LEU A 62 -14.64 -4.31 17.68
N MET A 63 -15.05 -3.64 16.65
CA MET A 63 -16.44 -3.34 16.36
C MET A 63 -17.03 -4.42 15.45
N LEU A 64 -18.10 -5.03 15.90
CA LEU A 64 -18.94 -5.93 15.09
C LEU A 64 -20.20 -5.18 14.62
N PRO A 65 -20.90 -5.64 13.57
CA PRO A 65 -22.12 -5.01 13.08
C PRO A 65 -23.33 -5.34 13.96
N VAL A 66 -23.24 -5.02 15.25
CA VAL A 66 -24.29 -5.22 16.26
C VAL A 66 -25.09 -3.92 16.52
N PRO A 67 -26.31 -4.02 17.10
CA PRO A 67 -27.17 -2.86 17.30
C PRO A 67 -26.52 -1.69 18.07
N SER A 68 -25.67 -1.97 19.06
CA SER A 68 -24.98 -0.94 19.85
C SER A 68 -24.00 -0.11 18.99
N VAL A 69 -23.19 -0.78 18.16
CA VAL A 69 -22.27 -0.13 17.22
C VAL A 69 -23.05 0.66 16.17
N GLY A 70 -24.13 0.08 15.63
CA GLY A 70 -25.00 0.76 14.68
C GLY A 70 -25.66 2.02 15.26
N ARG A 71 -26.19 1.96 16.49
CA ARG A 71 -26.76 3.13 17.18
C ARG A 71 -25.72 4.24 17.40
N ARG A 72 -24.52 3.89 17.83
CA ARG A 72 -23.45 4.88 18.07
C ARG A 72 -22.98 5.52 16.77
N ALA A 73 -22.80 4.74 15.71
CA ALA A 73 -22.47 5.27 14.38
C ALA A 73 -23.58 6.20 13.85
N ALA A 74 -24.85 5.82 14.01
CA ALA A 74 -26.01 6.63 13.64
C ALA A 74 -26.12 7.92 14.48
N ALA A 75 -25.78 7.88 15.76
CA ALA A 75 -25.71 9.05 16.61
C ALA A 75 -24.60 10.00 16.13
N ALA A 76 -23.40 9.49 15.89
CA ALA A 76 -22.28 10.27 15.38
C ALA A 76 -22.60 10.93 14.03
N LEU A 77 -23.27 10.21 13.11
CA LEU A 77 -23.70 10.78 11.83
C LEU A 77 -24.62 12.00 12.03
N ARG A 78 -25.57 11.92 12.95
CA ARG A 78 -26.50 13.02 13.26
C ARG A 78 -25.87 14.16 14.07
N GLU A 79 -25.05 13.83 15.08
CA GLU A 79 -24.33 14.79 15.93
C GLU A 79 -23.46 15.76 15.11
N HIS A 80 -22.87 15.25 14.02
CA HIS A 80 -22.03 16.02 13.11
C HIS A 80 -22.77 16.57 11.88
N ASP A 81 -24.06 16.29 11.73
CA ASP A 81 -24.89 16.63 10.55
C ASP A 81 -24.28 16.10 9.22
N PHE A 82 -23.72 14.89 9.23
CA PHE A 82 -23.14 14.28 8.05
C PHE A 82 -24.17 13.47 7.27
N ASP A 83 -23.96 13.37 5.95
CA ASP A 83 -24.82 12.63 5.03
C ASP A 83 -24.12 11.51 4.26
N THR A 84 -22.81 11.38 4.44
CA THR A 84 -21.99 10.39 3.76
C THR A 84 -21.31 9.47 4.78
N VAL A 85 -21.24 8.18 4.48
CA VAL A 85 -20.50 7.20 5.29
C VAL A 85 -19.47 6.49 4.44
N LEU A 86 -18.24 6.42 4.94
CA LEU A 86 -17.16 5.63 4.39
C LEU A 86 -16.82 4.50 5.35
N PHE A 87 -17.13 3.26 4.97
CA PHE A 87 -16.65 2.09 5.71
C PHE A 87 -15.16 1.88 5.39
N GLY A 88 -14.29 2.08 6.36
CA GLY A 88 -12.84 1.94 6.21
C GLY A 88 -12.37 0.53 5.85
N ALA A 89 -13.23 -0.48 6.06
CA ALA A 89 -13.17 -1.81 5.46
C ALA A 89 -14.60 -2.30 5.22
N ALA A 90 -14.87 -2.86 4.05
CA ALA A 90 -16.20 -3.32 3.66
C ALA A 90 -16.76 -4.34 4.65
N ALA A 91 -15.98 -5.35 4.98
CA ALA A 91 -16.36 -6.39 5.91
C ALA A 91 -15.68 -6.23 7.28
N PRO A 92 -16.43 -6.41 8.39
CA PRO A 92 -17.84 -6.71 8.47
C PRO A 92 -18.75 -5.47 8.60
N LEU A 93 -18.20 -4.27 8.82
CA LEU A 93 -18.96 -3.07 9.24
C LEU A 93 -19.90 -2.54 8.14
N GLY A 94 -19.67 -2.85 6.87
CA GLY A 94 -20.59 -2.51 5.78
C GLY A 94 -21.99 -3.08 5.94
N LEU A 95 -22.18 -4.13 6.76
CA LEU A 95 -23.51 -4.65 7.15
C LEU A 95 -24.35 -3.62 7.95
N LEU A 96 -23.74 -2.57 8.48
CA LEU A 96 -24.45 -1.44 9.10
C LEU A 96 -25.12 -0.50 8.08
N GLY A 97 -24.86 -0.66 6.78
CA GLY A 97 -25.39 0.19 5.72
C GLY A 97 -26.87 0.51 5.87
N PRO A 98 -27.79 -0.49 6.00
CA PRO A 98 -29.22 -0.22 6.17
C PRO A 98 -29.58 0.59 7.41
N VAL A 99 -28.84 0.43 8.50
CA VAL A 99 -29.03 1.23 9.75
C VAL A 99 -28.65 2.68 9.51
N LEU A 100 -27.52 2.92 8.85
CA LEU A 100 -27.02 4.27 8.57
C LEU A 100 -27.86 5.00 7.51
N ARG A 101 -28.40 4.26 6.52
CA ARG A 101 -29.42 4.82 5.59
C ARG A 101 -30.64 5.36 6.34
N ARG A 102 -31.18 4.58 7.26
CA ARG A 102 -32.32 5.02 8.10
C ARG A 102 -31.96 6.17 9.03
N ALA A 103 -30.68 6.34 9.38
CA ALA A 103 -30.21 7.44 10.18
C ALA A 103 -29.96 8.74 9.41
N GLY A 104 -30.11 8.73 8.07
CA GLY A 104 -30.00 9.91 7.20
C GLY A 104 -28.81 9.89 6.23
N ALA A 105 -28.04 8.79 6.18
CA ALA A 105 -26.97 8.69 5.18
C ALA A 105 -27.54 8.63 3.77
N THR A 106 -27.14 9.55 2.91
CA THR A 106 -27.54 9.60 1.49
C THR A 106 -26.52 8.89 0.60
N ARG A 107 -25.26 8.75 1.09
CA ARG A 107 -24.18 8.10 0.37
C ARG A 107 -23.43 7.11 1.27
N LEU A 108 -23.23 5.88 0.79
CA LEU A 108 -22.49 4.83 1.48
C LEU A 108 -21.39 4.29 0.57
N VAL A 109 -20.14 4.34 1.04
CA VAL A 109 -18.97 3.83 0.32
C VAL A 109 -18.28 2.77 1.18
N ALA A 110 -17.87 1.66 0.59
CA ALA A 110 -17.16 0.60 1.28
C ALA A 110 -15.78 0.34 0.66
N LEU A 111 -14.72 0.54 1.45
CA LEU A 111 -13.37 0.25 1.01
C LEU A 111 -13.08 -1.25 1.08
N THR A 112 -12.29 -1.77 0.11
CA THR A 112 -11.71 -3.10 0.18
C THR A 112 -10.18 -3.01 0.09
N HIS A 113 -9.50 -3.90 0.81
CA HIS A 113 -8.03 -3.88 0.97
C HIS A 113 -7.36 -5.18 0.51
N GLY A 114 -8.13 -6.07 -0.12
CA GLY A 114 -7.65 -7.34 -0.64
C GLY A 114 -7.82 -8.52 0.30
N HIS A 115 -7.95 -8.33 1.62
CA HIS A 115 -8.26 -9.43 2.54
C HIS A 115 -9.68 -9.99 2.33
N GLU A 116 -10.58 -9.21 1.74
CA GLU A 116 -11.92 -9.63 1.34
C GLU A 116 -11.89 -10.73 0.27
N ALA A 117 -10.80 -10.86 -0.46
CA ALA A 117 -10.60 -11.99 -1.39
C ALA A 117 -10.57 -13.34 -0.65
N GLY A 118 -10.05 -13.37 0.59
CA GLY A 118 -10.16 -14.52 1.48
C GLY A 118 -11.60 -14.82 1.92
N TRP A 119 -12.37 -13.77 2.23
CA TRP A 119 -13.82 -13.90 2.51
C TRP A 119 -14.58 -14.42 1.29
N ALA A 120 -14.22 -13.97 0.10
CA ALA A 120 -14.79 -14.45 -1.16
C ALA A 120 -14.58 -15.96 -1.39
N ALA A 121 -13.58 -16.58 -0.76
CA ALA A 121 -13.34 -18.01 -0.84
C ALA A 121 -14.26 -18.85 0.05
N LEU A 122 -14.90 -18.27 1.09
CA LEU A 122 -15.73 -18.97 2.06
C LEU A 122 -17.23 -18.80 1.73
N PRO A 123 -18.02 -19.88 1.57
CA PRO A 123 -19.42 -19.79 1.14
C PRO A 123 -20.29 -18.86 1.98
N GLY A 124 -20.23 -18.94 3.31
CA GLY A 124 -21.01 -18.07 4.22
C GLY A 124 -20.59 -16.60 4.12
N ALA A 125 -19.30 -16.31 3.99
CA ALA A 125 -18.78 -14.96 3.87
C ALA A 125 -19.12 -14.31 2.52
N ARG A 126 -19.28 -15.10 1.44
CA ARG A 126 -19.77 -14.61 0.14
C ARG A 126 -21.13 -13.92 0.26
N GLY A 127 -22.07 -14.56 0.98
CA GLY A 127 -23.40 -13.99 1.21
C GLY A 127 -23.34 -12.66 1.96
N LEU A 128 -22.43 -12.51 2.93
CA LEU A 128 -22.22 -11.26 3.65
C LEU A 128 -21.62 -10.18 2.74
N LEU A 129 -20.60 -10.51 1.95
CA LEU A 129 -20.00 -9.57 0.98
C LEU A 129 -21.02 -9.08 -0.05
N ARG A 130 -21.87 -9.99 -0.56
CA ARG A 130 -22.95 -9.62 -1.47
C ARG A 130 -23.96 -8.67 -0.82
N ARG A 131 -24.40 -8.95 0.42
CA ARG A 131 -25.29 -8.05 1.18
C ARG A 131 -24.66 -6.67 1.41
N ILE A 132 -23.35 -6.61 1.71
CA ILE A 132 -22.64 -5.35 1.85
C ILE A 132 -22.67 -4.60 0.52
N GLY A 133 -22.25 -5.24 -0.58
CA GLY A 133 -22.26 -4.63 -1.92
C GLY A 133 -23.62 -4.10 -2.35
N ASP A 134 -24.70 -4.82 -2.04
CA ASP A 134 -26.07 -4.42 -2.36
C ASP A 134 -26.56 -3.25 -1.50
N SER A 135 -26.01 -3.06 -0.28
CA SER A 135 -26.42 -2.02 0.65
C SER A 135 -25.68 -0.69 0.49
N VAL A 136 -24.55 -0.66 -0.22
CA VAL A 136 -23.74 0.55 -0.44
C VAL A 136 -23.83 1.06 -1.88
N ASP A 137 -23.51 2.33 -2.09
CA ASP A 137 -23.54 2.93 -3.44
C ASP A 137 -22.27 2.60 -4.22
N VAL A 138 -21.13 2.43 -3.53
CA VAL A 138 -19.84 2.13 -4.14
C VAL A 138 -19.10 1.11 -3.30
N VAL A 139 -18.51 0.11 -3.95
CA VAL A 139 -17.45 -0.74 -3.40
C VAL A 139 -16.16 -0.36 -4.09
N THR A 140 -15.10 -0.03 -3.31
CA THR A 140 -13.82 0.27 -3.92
C THR A 140 -12.95 -0.97 -4.06
N TYR A 141 -11.94 -0.91 -4.92
CA TYR A 141 -10.92 -1.96 -5.07
C TYR A 141 -9.54 -1.34 -5.27
N LEU A 142 -8.49 -2.08 -4.89
CA LEU A 142 -7.10 -1.62 -5.01
C LEU A 142 -6.56 -1.74 -6.45
N GLY A 143 -6.81 -2.88 -7.10
CA GLY A 143 -6.32 -3.21 -8.42
C GLY A 143 -7.14 -4.33 -9.08
N GLU A 144 -6.82 -4.65 -10.32
CA GLU A 144 -7.62 -5.55 -11.16
C GLU A 144 -7.71 -6.97 -10.61
N TYR A 145 -6.64 -7.45 -9.98
CA TYR A 145 -6.64 -8.76 -9.31
C TYR A 145 -7.77 -8.88 -8.27
N PHE A 146 -7.98 -7.85 -7.46
CA PHE A 146 -9.02 -7.85 -6.43
C PHE A 146 -10.39 -7.53 -7.03
N ARG A 147 -10.47 -6.63 -8.01
CA ARG A 147 -11.70 -6.32 -8.73
C ARG A 147 -12.34 -7.58 -9.31
N SER A 148 -11.57 -8.36 -10.06
CA SER A 148 -12.04 -9.58 -10.71
C SER A 148 -12.56 -10.63 -9.72
N ARG A 149 -11.93 -10.75 -8.54
CA ARG A 149 -12.35 -11.70 -7.49
C ARG A 149 -13.62 -11.25 -6.76
N LEU A 150 -13.70 -9.96 -6.43
CA LEU A 150 -14.88 -9.39 -5.76
C LEU A 150 -16.09 -9.37 -6.68
N ALA A 151 -15.92 -9.00 -7.95
CA ALA A 151 -17.01 -8.96 -8.93
C ALA A 151 -17.73 -10.32 -9.11
N ARG A 152 -17.02 -11.44 -8.92
CA ARG A 152 -17.62 -12.79 -8.96
C ARG A 152 -18.54 -13.11 -7.79
N VAL A 153 -18.47 -12.34 -6.71
CA VAL A 153 -19.19 -12.59 -5.45
C VAL A 153 -20.30 -11.57 -5.25
N LEU A 154 -20.08 -10.35 -5.69
CA LEU A 154 -21.07 -9.27 -5.65
C LEU A 154 -22.21 -9.52 -6.63
N SER A 155 -23.36 -8.85 -6.43
CA SER A 155 -24.40 -8.82 -7.46
C SER A 155 -23.89 -8.08 -8.71
N PRO A 156 -24.46 -8.34 -9.90
CA PRO A 156 -24.09 -7.61 -11.12
C PRO A 156 -24.20 -6.09 -10.96
N GLN A 157 -25.22 -5.62 -10.24
CA GLN A 157 -25.43 -4.20 -9.96
C GLN A 157 -24.35 -3.62 -9.04
N ALA A 158 -23.95 -4.34 -7.99
CA ALA A 158 -22.87 -3.92 -7.09
C ALA A 158 -21.52 -3.98 -7.81
N ALA A 159 -21.26 -5.00 -8.60
CA ALA A 159 -20.04 -5.14 -9.40
C ALA A 159 -19.88 -4.00 -10.43
N ALA A 160 -20.98 -3.56 -11.05
CA ALA A 160 -20.97 -2.42 -11.99
C ALA A 160 -20.66 -1.07 -11.32
N ARG A 161 -20.85 -0.97 -9.99
CA ARG A 161 -20.56 0.24 -9.19
C ARG A 161 -19.20 0.20 -8.51
N MET A 162 -18.35 -0.78 -8.83
CA MET A 162 -17.00 -0.84 -8.29
C MET A 162 -16.12 0.26 -8.86
N VAL A 163 -15.38 0.95 -8.01
CA VAL A 163 -14.47 2.04 -8.39
C VAL A 163 -13.08 1.80 -7.80
N ARG A 164 -12.04 2.08 -8.56
CA ARG A 164 -10.66 1.97 -8.09
C ARG A 164 -10.36 3.10 -7.10
N LEU A 165 -9.93 2.73 -5.89
CA LEU A 165 -9.36 3.63 -4.90
C LEU A 165 -8.26 2.88 -4.15
N ALA A 166 -7.03 3.26 -4.37
CA ALA A 166 -5.83 2.65 -3.80
C ALA A 166 -5.00 3.71 -3.05
N PRO A 167 -4.10 3.29 -2.15
CA PRO A 167 -3.20 4.21 -1.46
C PRO A 167 -2.37 5.04 -2.44
N GLY A 168 -2.20 6.31 -2.12
CA GLY A 168 -1.26 7.18 -2.80
C GLY A 168 0.15 7.06 -2.24
N VAL A 169 1.10 7.65 -2.96
CA VAL A 169 2.48 7.84 -2.55
C VAL A 169 2.75 9.34 -2.39
N ASP A 170 3.53 9.73 -1.39
CA ASP A 170 4.06 11.08 -1.27
C ASP A 170 5.26 11.23 -2.22
N VAL A 171 4.97 11.61 -3.46
CA VAL A 171 6.00 11.72 -4.50
C VAL A 171 7.06 12.74 -4.11
N ALA A 172 6.69 13.83 -3.44
CA ALA A 172 7.63 14.87 -3.03
C ALA A 172 8.65 14.35 -2.01
N ALA A 173 8.24 13.44 -1.11
CA ALA A 173 9.12 12.84 -0.12
C ALA A 173 10.15 11.86 -0.73
N PHE A 174 9.79 11.17 -1.81
CA PHE A 174 10.65 10.15 -2.45
C PHE A 174 11.43 10.65 -3.66
N ARG A 175 11.06 11.78 -4.26
CA ARG A 175 11.69 12.32 -5.48
C ARG A 175 13.20 12.49 -5.29
N PRO A 176 14.03 12.10 -6.29
CA PRO A 176 15.47 12.35 -6.25
C PRO A 176 15.77 13.84 -6.17
N GLY A 177 16.65 14.24 -5.25
CA GLY A 177 17.05 15.63 -5.05
C GLY A 177 17.17 16.00 -3.58
N PRO A 178 17.47 17.27 -3.25
CA PRO A 178 17.42 17.73 -1.86
C PRO A 178 15.97 17.69 -1.37
N SER A 179 15.70 16.79 -0.41
CA SER A 179 14.36 16.66 0.19
C SER A 179 13.99 17.92 0.96
N PRO A 180 12.85 18.57 0.69
CA PRO A 180 12.38 19.71 1.48
C PRO A 180 12.07 19.37 2.95
N SER A 181 11.87 18.08 3.25
CA SER A 181 11.57 17.55 4.59
C SER A 181 12.79 17.07 5.36
N ALA A 182 14.00 17.16 4.80
CA ALA A 182 15.23 16.87 5.53
C ALA A 182 15.44 17.96 6.57
N GLY A 183 14.95 17.73 7.79
CA GLY A 183 15.27 18.57 8.96
C GLY A 183 16.79 18.63 9.19
N PRO A 184 17.29 19.65 9.91
CA PRO A 184 18.71 19.95 10.02
C PRO A 184 19.56 18.92 10.78
N ALA A 185 19.02 17.81 11.22
CA ALA A 185 19.75 16.77 11.94
C ALA A 185 19.31 15.37 11.50
N GLY A 186 20.02 14.77 10.52
CA GLY A 186 20.16 13.33 10.48
C GLY A 186 19.61 12.52 9.32
N SER A 187 18.95 13.06 8.30
CA SER A 187 18.67 12.26 7.10
C SER A 187 19.91 12.23 6.20
N ALA A 188 20.75 11.21 6.37
CA ALA A 188 21.81 10.95 5.42
C ALA A 188 21.18 10.74 4.05
N GLY A 189 21.42 11.64 3.09
CA GLY A 189 21.05 11.45 1.69
C GLY A 189 21.61 10.13 1.13
N ALA A 190 21.25 9.75 -0.08
CA ALA A 190 21.70 8.51 -0.72
C ALA A 190 23.20 8.24 -0.57
N ALA A 191 24.03 9.26 -0.77
CA ALA A 191 25.49 9.16 -0.63
C ALA A 191 25.92 8.80 0.80
N GLY A 192 25.33 9.44 1.82
CA GLY A 192 25.63 9.14 3.22
C GLY A 192 25.19 7.74 3.63
N ILE A 193 24.07 7.25 3.13
CA ILE A 193 23.61 5.87 3.36
C ILE A 193 24.56 4.88 2.69
N ARG A 194 24.93 5.11 1.42
CA ARG A 194 25.90 4.28 0.70
C ARG A 194 27.25 4.21 1.42
N GLN A 195 27.76 5.35 1.91
CA GLN A 195 29.00 5.41 2.66
C GLN A 195 28.91 4.64 3.98
N ARG A 196 27.88 4.89 4.79
CA ARG A 196 27.64 4.22 6.09
C ARG A 196 27.53 2.70 5.96
N LEU A 197 26.94 2.22 4.86
CA LEU A 197 26.73 0.79 4.63
C LEU A 197 27.80 0.12 3.77
N GLY A 198 28.88 0.83 3.39
CA GLY A 198 29.95 0.28 2.56
C GLY A 198 29.49 -0.06 1.13
N LEU A 199 28.56 0.70 0.59
CA LEU A 199 27.95 0.50 -0.76
C LEU A 199 28.49 1.50 -1.80
N ALA A 200 29.41 2.39 -1.41
CA ALA A 200 29.98 3.40 -2.30
C ALA A 200 30.63 2.74 -3.52
N GLY A 201 30.33 3.26 -4.73
CA GLY A 201 30.88 2.75 -5.98
C GLY A 201 30.31 1.39 -6.46
N SER A 202 29.43 0.75 -5.68
CA SER A 202 28.82 -0.54 -6.07
C SER A 202 27.47 -0.35 -6.73
N PRO A 203 27.10 -1.19 -7.73
CA PRO A 203 25.72 -1.32 -8.16
C PRO A 203 24.85 -1.93 -7.07
N VAL A 204 23.72 -1.29 -6.72
CA VAL A 204 22.90 -1.65 -5.56
C VAL A 204 21.48 -2.02 -6.00
N VAL A 205 21.04 -3.22 -5.64
CA VAL A 205 19.62 -3.58 -5.65
C VAL A 205 19.05 -3.39 -4.27
N VAL A 206 18.00 -2.57 -4.14
CA VAL A 206 17.32 -2.34 -2.87
C VAL A 206 15.98 -3.08 -2.83
N CYS A 207 15.68 -3.67 -1.67
CA CYS A 207 14.39 -4.30 -1.36
C CYS A 207 13.90 -3.73 -0.02
N VAL A 208 12.83 -2.97 -0.05
CA VAL A 208 12.20 -2.40 1.16
C VAL A 208 10.93 -3.18 1.45
N SER A 209 10.89 -3.94 2.53
CA SER A 209 9.69 -4.66 2.92
C SER A 209 9.83 -5.35 4.28
N ARG A 210 8.72 -5.68 4.89
CA ARG A 210 8.70 -6.61 6.01
C ARG A 210 9.31 -7.95 5.60
N LEU A 211 10.21 -8.52 6.40
CA LEU A 211 10.85 -9.79 6.11
C LEU A 211 9.91 -10.97 6.40
N VAL A 212 9.11 -11.34 5.39
CA VAL A 212 8.16 -12.45 5.43
C VAL A 212 8.20 -13.23 4.10
N ARG A 213 7.92 -14.53 4.17
CA ARG A 213 8.09 -15.47 3.03
C ARG A 213 7.37 -15.07 1.74
N ARG A 214 6.26 -14.33 1.83
CA ARG A 214 5.49 -13.86 0.67
C ARG A 214 6.25 -12.80 -0.14
N LYS A 215 7.13 -12.02 0.48
CA LYS A 215 7.86 -10.91 -0.15
C LYS A 215 9.01 -11.35 -1.07
N GLY A 216 9.43 -12.62 -1.00
CA GLY A 216 10.37 -13.21 -1.97
C GLY A 216 11.84 -12.84 -1.79
N GLN A 217 12.26 -12.31 -0.61
CA GLN A 217 13.65 -11.98 -0.35
C GLN A 217 14.58 -13.20 -0.49
N ASP A 218 14.07 -14.40 -0.20
CA ASP A 218 14.80 -15.65 -0.42
C ASP A 218 15.05 -15.96 -1.91
N THR A 219 14.09 -15.65 -2.81
CA THR A 219 14.29 -15.76 -4.26
C THR A 219 15.37 -14.77 -4.70
N LEU A 220 15.35 -13.55 -4.16
CA LEU A 220 16.34 -12.52 -4.45
C LEU A 220 17.75 -12.94 -3.99
N ILE A 221 17.90 -13.47 -2.77
CA ILE A 221 19.19 -13.99 -2.26
C ILE A 221 19.65 -15.19 -3.10
N ARG A 222 18.75 -16.11 -3.50
CA ARG A 222 19.09 -17.26 -4.35
C ARG A 222 19.54 -16.86 -5.76
N SER A 223 19.07 -15.72 -6.28
CA SER A 223 19.52 -15.20 -7.58
C SER A 223 20.91 -14.54 -7.50
N TRP A 224 21.40 -14.23 -6.29
CA TRP A 224 22.58 -13.38 -6.12
C TRP A 224 23.90 -13.99 -6.64
N PRO A 225 24.16 -15.32 -6.52
CA PRO A 225 25.32 -15.92 -7.16
C PRO A 225 25.36 -15.67 -8.68
N SER A 226 24.22 -15.82 -9.36
CA SER A 226 24.10 -15.56 -10.81
C SER A 226 24.20 -14.07 -11.15
N VAL A 227 23.66 -13.18 -10.33
CA VAL A 227 23.83 -11.74 -10.52
C VAL A 227 25.31 -11.36 -10.40
N ARG A 228 26.02 -11.87 -9.39
CA ARG A 228 27.45 -11.56 -9.18
C ARG A 228 28.36 -12.17 -10.23
N SER A 229 27.98 -13.26 -10.88
CA SER A 229 28.76 -13.80 -11.99
C SER A 229 28.80 -12.84 -13.20
N VAL A 230 27.77 -12.00 -13.38
CA VAL A 230 27.68 -10.98 -14.44
C VAL A 230 28.16 -9.61 -13.94
N ILE A 231 27.83 -9.26 -12.72
CA ILE A 231 28.15 -7.98 -12.06
C ILE A 231 28.86 -8.27 -10.72
N PRO A 232 30.18 -8.53 -10.70
CA PRO A 232 30.88 -8.98 -9.49
C PRO A 232 30.77 -8.04 -8.29
N GLY A 233 30.67 -6.72 -8.53
CA GLY A 233 30.51 -5.68 -7.49
C GLY A 233 29.09 -5.46 -7.00
N ALA A 234 28.09 -6.21 -7.50
CA ALA A 234 26.70 -6.00 -7.13
C ALA A 234 26.43 -6.24 -5.62
N ARG A 235 25.65 -5.35 -5.02
CA ARG A 235 25.25 -5.40 -3.61
C ARG A 235 23.75 -5.48 -3.49
N LEU A 236 23.25 -6.26 -2.52
CA LEU A 236 21.84 -6.38 -2.18
C LEU A 236 21.57 -5.71 -0.83
N LEU A 237 20.71 -4.71 -0.83
CA LEU A 237 20.29 -3.97 0.34
C LEU A 237 18.86 -4.37 0.73
N LEU A 238 18.72 -5.10 1.85
CA LEU A 238 17.44 -5.52 2.41
C LEU A 238 17.07 -4.60 3.57
N VAL A 239 16.07 -3.74 3.36
CA VAL A 239 15.57 -2.76 4.32
C VAL A 239 14.27 -3.26 4.93
N GLY A 240 14.26 -3.38 6.26
CA GLY A 240 13.11 -3.87 7.01
C GLY A 240 13.45 -5.03 7.92
N ASP A 241 12.46 -5.42 8.74
CA ASP A 241 12.59 -6.50 9.71
C ASP A 241 11.40 -7.47 9.62
N GLY A 242 11.52 -8.63 10.25
CA GLY A 242 10.46 -9.62 10.33
C GLY A 242 10.94 -11.03 10.65
N PRO A 243 10.00 -11.94 10.92
CA PRO A 243 10.30 -13.29 11.41
C PRO A 243 11.11 -14.16 10.44
N TYR A 244 11.21 -13.76 9.16
CA TYR A 244 11.99 -14.48 8.17
C TYR A 244 13.47 -14.05 8.13
N GLY A 245 13.86 -12.98 8.83
CA GLY A 245 15.21 -12.44 8.84
C GLY A 245 16.31 -13.45 9.17
N PRO A 246 16.21 -14.25 10.25
CA PRO A 246 17.21 -15.27 10.58
C PRO A 246 17.40 -16.33 9.47
N ASP A 247 16.31 -16.78 8.83
CA ASP A 247 16.39 -17.74 7.72
C ASP A 247 17.10 -17.14 6.51
N LEU A 248 16.83 -15.87 6.20
CA LEU A 248 17.46 -15.16 5.08
C LEU A 248 18.97 -14.98 5.28
N ARG A 249 19.41 -14.67 6.50
CA ARG A 249 20.84 -14.57 6.83
C ARG A 249 21.55 -15.92 6.66
N ARG A 250 20.96 -17.00 7.21
CA ARG A 250 21.48 -18.36 7.00
C ARG A 250 21.55 -18.73 5.53
N LEU A 251 20.53 -18.35 4.75
CA LEU A 251 20.51 -18.60 3.31
C LEU A 251 21.66 -17.87 2.59
N ALA A 252 21.88 -16.60 2.90
CA ALA A 252 22.98 -15.82 2.32
C ALA A 252 24.35 -16.43 2.64
N THR A 253 24.57 -16.87 3.88
CA THR A 253 25.80 -17.57 4.29
C THR A 253 25.95 -18.89 3.56
N GLY A 254 24.91 -19.71 3.50
CA GLY A 254 24.95 -21.04 2.83
C GLY A 254 25.18 -20.96 1.31
N LEU A 255 24.88 -19.82 0.69
CA LEU A 255 25.14 -19.55 -0.73
C LEU A 255 26.47 -18.83 -0.99
N GLY A 256 27.23 -18.48 0.05
CA GLY A 256 28.50 -17.76 -0.06
C GLY A 256 28.36 -16.33 -0.54
N VAL A 257 27.23 -15.69 -0.29
CA VAL A 257 26.94 -14.29 -0.73
C VAL A 257 26.68 -13.34 0.44
N ALA A 258 26.95 -13.76 1.67
CA ALA A 258 26.68 -12.95 2.87
C ALA A 258 27.43 -11.60 2.87
N ASP A 259 28.61 -11.54 2.27
CA ASP A 259 29.40 -10.34 2.06
C ASP A 259 28.72 -9.29 1.19
N ALA A 260 27.88 -9.74 0.24
CA ALA A 260 27.18 -8.89 -0.70
C ALA A 260 25.75 -8.51 -0.28
N VAL A 261 25.24 -9.06 0.83
CA VAL A 261 23.87 -8.82 1.31
C VAL A 261 23.88 -8.05 2.61
N THR A 262 23.38 -6.81 2.55
CA THR A 262 23.26 -5.94 3.73
C THR A 262 21.84 -5.97 4.26
N PHE A 263 21.67 -6.23 5.56
CA PHE A 263 20.38 -6.20 6.28
C PHE A 263 20.38 -5.02 7.23
N THR A 264 19.49 -4.05 7.05
CA THR A 264 19.43 -2.87 7.91
C THR A 264 18.61 -3.06 9.18
N GLY A 265 17.67 -4.04 9.19
CA GLY A 265 16.58 -4.04 10.15
C GLY A 265 15.54 -2.97 9.81
N SER A 266 14.63 -2.69 10.76
CA SER A 266 13.67 -1.59 10.64
C SER A 266 14.38 -0.24 10.65
N VAL A 267 13.91 0.67 9.79
CA VAL A 267 14.43 2.05 9.71
C VAL A 267 13.28 3.03 9.97
N PRO A 268 13.56 4.23 10.48
CA PRO A 268 12.55 5.27 10.65
C PRO A 268 11.90 5.65 9.31
N ALA A 269 10.59 5.90 9.30
CA ALA A 269 9.85 6.25 8.07
C ALA A 269 10.43 7.48 7.34
N GLY A 270 10.90 8.49 8.08
CA GLY A 270 11.54 9.67 7.50
C GLY A 270 12.88 9.41 6.81
N GLU A 271 13.54 8.28 7.09
CA GLU A 271 14.79 7.89 6.44
C GLU A 271 14.56 7.01 5.19
N LEU A 272 13.38 6.42 5.04
CA LEU A 272 13.07 5.51 3.92
C LEU A 272 13.41 6.08 2.54
N PRO A 273 13.09 7.34 2.21
CA PRO A 273 13.44 7.91 0.92
C PRO A 273 14.93 7.82 0.58
N GLY A 274 15.80 8.04 1.58
CA GLY A 274 17.23 7.90 1.42
C GLY A 274 17.69 6.47 1.12
N TYR A 275 17.03 5.47 1.71
CA TYR A 275 17.34 4.06 1.42
C TYR A 275 16.91 3.65 0.00
N TYR A 276 15.76 4.15 -0.50
CA TYR A 276 15.40 3.96 -1.91
C TYR A 276 16.42 4.63 -2.81
N ALA A 277 16.74 5.88 -2.55
CA ALA A 277 17.72 6.65 -3.33
C ALA A 277 19.15 6.04 -3.30
N ALA A 278 19.46 5.21 -2.30
CA ALA A 278 20.71 4.44 -2.26
C ALA A 278 20.73 3.24 -3.20
N GLY A 279 19.60 2.86 -3.82
CA GLY A 279 19.51 1.80 -4.82
C GLY A 279 19.72 2.31 -6.25
N ASP A 280 20.05 1.41 -7.17
CA ASP A 280 20.04 1.62 -8.63
C ASP A 280 18.85 0.88 -9.27
N VAL A 281 18.40 -0.20 -8.64
CA VAL A 281 17.23 -1.02 -9.01
C VAL A 281 16.47 -1.39 -7.75
N PHE A 282 15.16 -1.32 -7.79
CA PHE A 282 14.31 -1.88 -6.74
C PHE A 282 13.84 -3.28 -7.13
N ALA A 283 13.93 -4.25 -6.22
CA ALA A 283 13.43 -5.60 -6.47
C ALA A 283 12.73 -6.21 -5.25
N MET A 284 11.47 -6.61 -5.41
CA MET A 284 10.71 -7.39 -4.43
C MET A 284 9.87 -8.47 -5.15
N PRO A 285 10.43 -9.64 -5.44
CA PRO A 285 9.75 -10.70 -6.19
C PRO A 285 8.70 -11.41 -5.32
N CYS A 286 7.64 -10.70 -4.96
CA CYS A 286 6.57 -11.24 -4.13
C CYS A 286 5.86 -12.41 -4.82
N ARG A 287 5.33 -13.33 -4.01
CA ARG A 287 4.71 -14.56 -4.51
C ARG A 287 3.45 -14.93 -3.75
N THR A 288 2.52 -15.52 -4.45
CA THR A 288 1.30 -16.09 -3.88
C THR A 288 1.62 -17.36 -3.09
N ARG A 289 0.99 -17.50 -1.92
CA ARG A 289 1.15 -18.64 -1.00
C ARG A 289 -0.22 -19.13 -0.50
N ARG A 290 -0.22 -20.28 0.16
CA ARG A 290 -1.40 -20.88 0.82
C ARG A 290 -2.64 -20.93 -0.10
N GLY A 291 -2.45 -21.40 -1.34
CA GLY A 291 -3.56 -21.55 -2.28
C GLY A 291 -4.26 -20.23 -2.64
N GLY A 292 -3.55 -19.08 -2.57
CA GLY A 292 -4.14 -17.77 -2.90
C GLY A 292 -4.63 -16.97 -1.70
N LEU A 293 -4.47 -17.48 -0.47
CA LEU A 293 -4.87 -16.76 0.74
C LEU A 293 -3.81 -15.77 1.26
N ASP A 294 -2.55 -15.97 0.87
CA ASP A 294 -1.43 -15.08 1.26
C ASP A 294 -0.84 -14.47 -0.01
N VAL A 295 -1.38 -13.31 -0.39
CA VAL A 295 -1.03 -12.56 -1.61
C VAL A 295 -0.55 -11.16 -1.28
N GLU A 296 0.14 -10.51 -2.22
CA GLU A 296 0.46 -9.08 -2.11
C GLU A 296 -0.81 -8.25 -2.36
N GLY A 297 -1.06 -7.25 -1.49
CA GLY A 297 -2.21 -6.36 -1.67
C GLY A 297 -2.09 -5.48 -2.91
N LEU A 298 -1.18 -4.54 -2.87
CA LEU A 298 -0.79 -3.68 -4.00
C LEU A 298 0.74 -3.60 -4.06
N GLY A 299 1.38 -3.53 -2.88
CA GLY A 299 2.81 -3.29 -2.78
C GLY A 299 3.15 -1.82 -3.00
N ILE A 300 2.72 -0.96 -2.08
CA ILE A 300 3.01 0.48 -2.12
C ILE A 300 4.51 0.78 -2.31
N VAL A 301 5.37 -0.12 -1.84
CA VAL A 301 6.83 -0.04 -1.98
C VAL A 301 7.32 -0.01 -3.44
N TYR A 302 6.55 -0.55 -4.38
CA TYR A 302 6.85 -0.43 -5.82
C TYR A 302 6.62 0.99 -6.30
N LEU A 303 5.55 1.62 -5.82
CA LEU A 303 5.21 3.00 -6.15
C LEU A 303 6.19 3.98 -5.47
N GLU A 304 6.60 3.71 -4.23
CA GLU A 304 7.66 4.44 -3.52
C GLU A 304 8.99 4.36 -4.27
N ALA A 305 9.36 3.17 -4.77
CA ALA A 305 10.56 2.98 -5.59
C ALA A 305 10.47 3.75 -6.91
N SER A 306 9.32 3.71 -7.58
CA SER A 306 9.09 4.48 -8.80
C SER A 306 9.12 5.99 -8.52
N ALA A 307 8.57 6.46 -7.39
CA ALA A 307 8.65 7.84 -6.94
C ALA A 307 10.11 8.27 -6.66
N ALA A 308 10.96 7.33 -6.22
CA ALA A 308 12.40 7.53 -6.07
C ALA A 308 13.19 7.45 -7.40
N GLY A 309 12.49 7.29 -8.53
CA GLY A 309 13.12 7.21 -9.86
C GLY A 309 13.81 5.89 -10.15
N LEU A 310 13.51 4.83 -9.41
CA LEU A 310 14.10 3.50 -9.63
C LEU A 310 13.27 2.66 -10.62
N PRO A 311 13.92 1.88 -11.49
CA PRO A 311 13.24 0.80 -12.18
C PRO A 311 12.85 -0.29 -11.17
N VAL A 312 11.68 -0.90 -11.36
CA VAL A 312 11.07 -1.80 -10.39
C VAL A 312 11.01 -3.21 -10.94
N ILE A 313 11.44 -4.20 -10.13
CA ILE A 313 11.21 -5.62 -10.41
C ILE A 313 10.27 -6.18 -9.32
N GLY A 314 9.04 -6.47 -9.71
CA GLY A 314 8.03 -7.04 -8.82
C GLY A 314 7.68 -8.48 -9.15
N GLY A 315 7.06 -9.17 -8.19
CA GLY A 315 6.53 -10.51 -8.42
C GLY A 315 5.10 -10.49 -8.97
N ASP A 316 4.63 -11.65 -9.40
CA ASP A 316 3.31 -11.88 -10.02
C ASP A 316 2.18 -12.13 -8.99
N SER A 317 2.35 -11.67 -7.75
CA SER A 317 1.42 -11.97 -6.66
C SER A 317 0.39 -10.88 -6.44
N GLY A 318 -0.87 -11.27 -6.46
CA GLY A 318 -1.97 -10.38 -6.07
C GLY A 318 -2.03 -9.10 -6.90
N GLY A 319 -2.09 -7.95 -6.24
CA GLY A 319 -2.12 -6.64 -6.89
C GLY A 319 -0.75 -6.06 -7.23
N ALA A 320 0.36 -6.78 -7.01
CA ALA A 320 1.69 -6.26 -7.34
C ALA A 320 1.85 -5.87 -8.83
N PRO A 321 1.31 -6.63 -9.82
CA PRO A 321 1.33 -6.21 -11.21
C PRO A 321 0.61 -4.89 -11.49
N ASP A 322 -0.39 -4.53 -10.70
CA ASP A 322 -1.11 -3.25 -10.85
C ASP A 322 -0.26 -2.02 -10.47
N ALA A 323 0.85 -2.24 -9.77
CA ALA A 323 1.80 -1.20 -9.35
C ALA A 323 3.04 -1.09 -10.26
N ILE A 324 3.03 -1.73 -11.43
CA ILE A 324 4.16 -1.78 -12.37
C ILE A 324 3.61 -1.78 -13.80
N LEU A 325 4.10 -0.90 -14.66
CA LEU A 325 3.88 -1.02 -16.11
C LEU A 325 4.98 -1.91 -16.68
N ASP A 326 4.64 -3.18 -16.94
CA ASP A 326 5.61 -4.21 -17.35
C ASP A 326 6.31 -3.83 -18.66
N GLY A 327 7.66 -3.85 -18.65
CA GLY A 327 8.50 -3.42 -19.77
C GLY A 327 8.70 -1.90 -19.86
N GLU A 328 7.90 -1.07 -19.18
CA GLU A 328 7.95 0.39 -19.25
C GLU A 328 8.56 1.02 -17.99
N THR A 329 8.01 0.76 -16.82
CA THR A 329 8.48 1.29 -15.53
C THR A 329 9.27 0.26 -14.74
N GLY A 330 9.23 -1.00 -15.18
CA GLY A 330 9.87 -2.13 -14.52
C GLY A 330 9.51 -3.46 -15.17
N TYR A 331 9.67 -4.54 -14.40
CA TYR A 331 9.32 -5.88 -14.84
C TYR A 331 8.49 -6.62 -13.80
N VAL A 332 7.48 -7.35 -14.28
CA VAL A 332 6.76 -8.35 -13.48
C VAL A 332 7.38 -9.72 -13.77
N VAL A 333 7.87 -10.38 -12.73
CA VAL A 333 8.53 -11.68 -12.86
C VAL A 333 7.79 -12.74 -12.05
N PRO A 334 7.87 -14.05 -12.46
CA PRO A 334 7.37 -15.10 -11.59
C PRO A 334 8.14 -15.10 -10.26
N GLY A 335 7.45 -14.80 -9.15
CA GLY A 335 8.08 -14.52 -7.84
C GLY A 335 8.87 -15.67 -7.22
N ARG A 336 8.87 -16.85 -7.88
CA ARG A 336 9.67 -18.03 -7.52
C ARG A 336 10.82 -18.31 -8.49
N SER A 337 10.90 -17.62 -9.62
CA SER A 337 11.92 -17.87 -10.65
C SER A 337 13.21 -17.14 -10.32
N VAL A 338 14.18 -17.90 -9.81
CA VAL A 338 15.54 -17.40 -9.53
C VAL A 338 16.22 -16.95 -10.81
N THR A 339 16.08 -17.71 -11.90
CA THR A 339 16.71 -17.44 -13.20
C THR A 339 16.20 -16.15 -13.82
N VAL A 340 14.87 -16.02 -14.01
CA VAL A 340 14.28 -14.81 -14.61
C VAL A 340 14.60 -13.59 -13.78
N LEU A 341 14.59 -13.69 -12.44
CA LEU A 341 14.96 -12.60 -11.56
C LEU A 341 16.42 -12.19 -11.75
N ALA A 342 17.35 -13.16 -11.79
CA ALA A 342 18.77 -12.88 -12.01
C ALA A 342 19.02 -12.20 -13.36
N GLU A 343 18.37 -12.67 -14.43
CA GLU A 343 18.46 -12.07 -15.76
C GLU A 343 17.98 -10.63 -15.79
N ARG A 344 16.82 -10.32 -15.19
CA ARG A 344 16.26 -8.95 -15.18
C ARG A 344 17.09 -8.00 -14.31
N VAL A 345 17.54 -8.45 -13.14
CA VAL A 345 18.45 -7.68 -12.28
C VAL A 345 19.76 -7.42 -12.99
N GLY A 346 20.40 -8.46 -13.53
CA GLY A 346 21.67 -8.35 -14.24
C GLY A 346 21.60 -7.40 -15.44
N ALA A 347 20.53 -7.49 -16.24
CA ALA A 347 20.31 -6.62 -17.40
C ALA A 347 20.16 -5.14 -17.02
N LEU A 348 19.47 -4.81 -15.91
CA LEU A 348 19.33 -3.43 -15.45
C LEU A 348 20.62 -2.91 -14.83
N LEU A 349 21.37 -3.71 -14.09
CA LEU A 349 22.64 -3.30 -13.51
C LEU A 349 23.75 -3.16 -14.56
N ALA A 350 23.70 -3.92 -15.65
CA ALA A 350 24.64 -3.83 -16.76
C ALA A 350 24.39 -2.62 -17.66
N ASP A 351 23.18 -2.08 -17.67
CA ASP A 351 22.80 -0.92 -18.50
C ASP A 351 22.14 0.19 -17.63
N PRO A 352 22.96 1.00 -16.95
CA PRO A 352 22.47 2.11 -16.12
C PRO A 352 21.63 3.12 -16.89
N ALA A 353 21.88 3.34 -18.17
CA ALA A 353 21.13 4.29 -18.98
C ALA A 353 19.69 3.82 -19.19
N ARG A 354 19.50 2.54 -19.50
CA ARG A 354 18.18 1.88 -19.57
C ARG A 354 17.47 1.89 -18.23
N ALA A 355 18.17 1.54 -17.14
CA ALA A 355 17.63 1.56 -15.79
C ALA A 355 17.09 2.94 -15.40
N GLN A 356 17.90 4.00 -15.62
CA GLN A 356 17.47 5.38 -15.36
C GLN A 356 16.29 5.82 -16.25
N ALA A 357 16.30 5.46 -17.54
CA ALA A 357 15.19 5.79 -18.43
C ALA A 357 13.87 5.12 -17.98
N MET A 358 13.94 3.86 -17.54
CA MET A 358 12.81 3.13 -16.98
C MET A 358 12.33 3.74 -15.65
N GLY A 359 13.25 4.11 -14.75
CA GLY A 359 12.95 4.80 -13.50
C GLY A 359 12.29 6.17 -13.71
N ARG A 360 12.76 6.98 -14.68
CA ARG A 360 12.12 8.26 -15.02
C ARG A 360 10.69 8.09 -15.52
N ARG A 361 10.41 7.06 -16.32
CA ARG A 361 9.03 6.73 -16.72
C ARG A 361 8.18 6.33 -15.52
N GLY A 362 8.77 5.57 -14.60
CA GLY A 362 8.11 5.18 -13.34
C GLY A 362 7.73 6.37 -12.49
N LEU A 363 8.63 7.33 -12.30
CA LEU A 363 8.37 8.57 -11.57
C LEU A 363 7.23 9.38 -12.23
N ALA A 364 7.31 9.61 -13.54
CA ALA A 364 6.27 10.36 -14.26
C ALA A 364 4.89 9.68 -14.14
N TRP A 365 4.83 8.35 -14.24
CA TRP A 365 3.59 7.60 -14.08
C TRP A 365 3.01 7.71 -12.65
N VAL A 366 3.87 7.63 -11.63
CA VAL A 366 3.41 7.72 -10.23
C VAL A 366 2.90 9.14 -9.92
N GLU A 367 3.53 10.18 -10.42
CA GLU A 367 3.07 11.57 -10.33
C GLU A 367 1.67 11.77 -10.94
N GLN A 368 1.41 11.12 -12.06
CA GLN A 368 0.14 11.25 -12.79
C GLN A 368 -0.99 10.44 -12.17
N GLU A 369 -0.70 9.25 -11.63
CA GLU A 369 -1.73 8.28 -11.27
C GLU A 369 -1.84 8.01 -9.77
N TRP A 370 -0.73 8.14 -9.00
CA TRP A 370 -0.65 7.59 -7.66
C TRP A 370 -0.27 8.62 -6.59
N ASP A 371 -0.03 9.87 -6.96
CA ASP A 371 0.19 10.93 -5.97
C ASP A 371 -1.04 11.11 -5.09
N TRP A 372 -0.86 11.44 -3.80
CA TRP A 372 -1.97 11.65 -2.87
C TRP A 372 -2.96 12.72 -3.34
N SER A 373 -2.53 13.71 -4.10
CA SER A 373 -3.43 14.71 -4.69
C SER A 373 -4.40 14.09 -5.70
N ARG A 374 -3.96 13.09 -6.47
CA ARG A 374 -4.80 12.32 -7.40
C ARG A 374 -5.80 11.42 -6.64
N VAL A 375 -5.32 10.81 -5.55
CA VAL A 375 -6.18 10.02 -4.66
C VAL A 375 -7.26 10.90 -4.02
N ALA A 376 -6.92 12.14 -3.61
CA ALA A 376 -7.87 13.13 -3.07
C ALA A 376 -9.00 13.44 -4.07
N GLY A 377 -8.65 13.72 -5.32
CA GLY A 377 -9.65 13.97 -6.36
C GLY A 377 -10.57 12.77 -6.63
N ARG A 378 -10.00 11.55 -6.63
CA ARG A 378 -10.79 10.30 -6.76
C ARG A 378 -11.71 10.10 -5.56
N LEU A 379 -11.21 10.31 -4.35
CA LEU A 379 -12.00 10.21 -3.12
C LEU A 379 -13.18 11.19 -3.14
N ASP A 380 -12.93 12.47 -3.45
CA ASP A 380 -13.97 13.50 -3.50
C ASP A 380 -15.07 13.12 -4.52
N ALA A 381 -14.68 12.70 -5.72
CA ALA A 381 -15.65 12.25 -6.74
C ALA A 381 -16.48 11.04 -6.27
N ILE A 382 -15.85 10.05 -5.61
CA ILE A 382 -16.53 8.88 -5.06
C ILE A 382 -17.54 9.31 -3.98
N LEU A 383 -17.14 10.17 -3.06
CA LEU A 383 -17.99 10.61 -1.94
C LEU A 383 -19.14 11.51 -2.42
N ARG A 384 -18.92 12.34 -3.44
CA ARG A 384 -19.98 13.19 -4.03
C ARG A 384 -20.86 12.45 -5.05
N GLY A 385 -20.47 11.28 -5.51
CA GLY A 385 -21.19 10.54 -6.56
C GLY A 385 -21.04 11.14 -7.95
N THR A 386 -19.94 11.83 -8.20
CA THR A 386 -19.58 12.41 -9.51
C THR A 386 -18.57 11.52 -10.24
N SER A 387 -18.43 11.71 -11.55
CA SER A 387 -17.40 11.02 -12.33
C SER A 387 -16.05 11.69 -12.08
N TYR A 388 -15.04 10.89 -11.68
CA TYR A 388 -13.66 11.37 -11.67
C TYR A 388 -13.16 11.51 -13.12
N ARG A 389 -12.80 12.72 -13.52
CA ARG A 389 -12.03 12.96 -14.75
C ARG A 389 -10.59 13.23 -14.35
N PRO A 390 -9.63 12.41 -14.80
CA PRO A 390 -8.22 12.72 -14.57
C PRO A 390 -7.89 14.08 -15.19
N VAL A 391 -7.20 14.93 -14.44
CA VAL A 391 -6.64 16.18 -15.00
C VAL A 391 -5.51 15.76 -15.92
N PRO A 392 -5.50 16.18 -17.21
CA PRO A 392 -4.40 15.86 -18.11
C PRO A 392 -3.07 16.41 -17.56
N PRO A 393 -1.95 15.73 -17.79
CA PRO A 393 -0.65 16.22 -17.37
C PRO A 393 -0.36 17.56 -18.05
N GLY A 394 -0.07 18.59 -17.24
CA GLY A 394 0.35 19.91 -17.76
C GLY A 394 -0.76 20.97 -17.91
N ALA A 395 -1.92 20.83 -17.25
CA ALA A 395 -2.92 21.90 -17.15
C ALA A 395 -2.63 22.81 -15.94
#